data_134f5cf38f34adc5c900779201d07f86
#
_entry.id   134f5cf38f34adc5c900779201d07f86
#
_cell.length_a   1.000
_cell.length_b   1.000
_cell.length_c   1.000
_cell.angle_alpha   90.00
_cell.angle_beta   90.00
_cell.angle_gamma   90.00
#
_symmetry.space_group_name_H-M   'P 1'
#
loop_
_entity.id
_entity.type
_entity.pdbx_description
1 polymer ?
#
loop_
_entity_poly.entity_id
_entity_poly.type
_entity_poly.pdbx_seq_one_letter_code
_entity_poly.pdbx_strand_id
1 'polypeptide(L)'
;MTETPFDLIHAPGLDSVAETFRANFSHEDDADQIQELGAQFSAYRNGVPLINFKGGWADRAKTKAVEDSTLMAVYSSGKTAAALVIAWLADQDRLGYEQFVSTLWPDFAQSGKGEITVAQAMSHQAGLSGISDPNWTADDWYDWNKTCAALAAQEPLFVPGSASGYHPVTYGFLAGEIARLADGHMRTLGTILREEIAAPNNLDIHIGLDEAEHERCAQMIKPKRMANLGDMNDATKLAFMQRSSSPGGPAARWRSAELAGSNCHASADSMARMMQIFIDGKVSDNVVLSEDIVKAVTAPRVSGPNLVLPFDLTIAAGIMHNAPNMYYGPTPNTLGHSGWGGSCVFADPVTGLHGCYVMNRQDNSLIGDPRAVKLINALYAAAL
;
A
#
# COMPACT_ATOMS: atom_id res chain seq x y z
N MET A 1 20.08 29.39 5.20
CA MET A 1 19.17 28.23 5.06
C MET A 1 19.06 27.97 3.57
N THR A 2 19.33 26.77 3.09
CA THR A 2 19.10 26.41 1.68
C THR A 2 17.61 26.44 1.38
N GLU A 3 17.23 27.13 0.31
CA GLU A 3 15.85 27.21 -0.15
C GLU A 3 15.34 25.80 -0.49
N THR A 4 14.08 25.50 -0.13
CA THR A 4 13.47 24.21 -0.44
C THR A 4 13.30 24.08 -1.96
N PRO A 5 13.87 23.05 -2.62
CA PRO A 5 13.73 22.86 -4.04
C PRO A 5 12.32 22.37 -4.39
N PHE A 6 11.77 22.84 -5.51
CA PHE A 6 10.50 22.39 -6.05
C PHE A 6 10.58 22.22 -7.57
N ASP A 7 9.98 21.14 -8.07
CA ASP A 7 9.62 20.96 -9.46
C ASP A 7 8.12 20.60 -9.53
N LEU A 8 7.30 21.50 -10.07
CA LEU A 8 5.84 21.44 -9.99
C LEU A 8 5.24 21.52 -11.41
N ILE A 9 5.27 20.39 -12.10
CA ILE A 9 4.69 20.27 -13.46
C ILE A 9 3.19 20.00 -13.31
N HIS A 10 2.35 20.82 -13.95
CA HIS A 10 0.90 20.64 -13.95
C HIS A 10 0.22 21.15 -15.23
N ALA A 11 -0.96 20.61 -15.50
CA ALA A 11 -1.85 21.11 -16.52
C ALA A 11 -2.39 22.51 -16.15
N PRO A 12 -2.80 23.34 -17.10
CA PRO A 12 -3.40 24.65 -16.84
C PRO A 12 -4.59 24.57 -15.88
N GLY A 13 -4.70 25.54 -14.95
CA GLY A 13 -5.79 25.63 -13.99
C GLY A 13 -5.57 24.87 -12.67
N LEU A 14 -4.43 24.19 -12.48
CA LEU A 14 -4.12 23.43 -11.25
C LEU A 14 -3.14 24.16 -10.33
N ASP A 15 -2.97 25.47 -10.47
CA ASP A 15 -2.06 26.29 -9.66
C ASP A 15 -2.37 26.18 -8.16
N SER A 16 -3.64 26.12 -7.77
CA SER A 16 -4.06 25.98 -6.39
C SER A 16 -3.61 24.65 -5.75
N VAL A 17 -3.47 23.58 -6.54
CA VAL A 17 -2.92 22.30 -6.07
C VAL A 17 -1.41 22.45 -5.82
N ALA A 18 -0.69 23.16 -6.70
CA ALA A 18 0.72 23.45 -6.52
C ALA A 18 0.98 24.33 -5.29
N GLU A 19 0.13 25.32 -5.03
CA GLU A 19 0.17 26.13 -3.81
C GLU A 19 -0.06 25.30 -2.56
N THR A 20 -1.05 24.40 -2.58
CA THR A 20 -1.34 23.47 -1.48
C THR A 20 -0.15 22.54 -1.22
N PHE A 21 0.53 22.04 -2.26
CA PHE A 21 1.73 21.22 -2.11
C PHE A 21 2.87 22.01 -1.45
N ARG A 22 3.13 23.26 -1.89
CA ARG A 22 4.14 24.13 -1.28
C ARG A 22 3.83 24.44 0.18
N ALA A 23 2.55 24.66 0.51
CA ALA A 23 2.12 24.98 1.87
C ALA A 23 2.49 23.89 2.88
N ASN A 24 2.50 22.60 2.48
CA ASN A 24 2.93 21.50 3.33
C ASN A 24 4.41 21.63 3.79
N PHE A 25 5.25 22.35 3.06
CA PHE A 25 6.67 22.56 3.38
C PHE A 25 6.95 23.82 4.22
N SER A 26 6.03 24.79 4.24
CA SER A 26 6.19 26.04 4.97
C SER A 26 5.44 26.09 6.31
N HIS A 27 4.64 25.09 6.58
CA HIS A 27 3.87 24.94 7.79
C HIS A 27 4.76 24.52 8.97
N GLU A 28 4.51 25.04 10.17
CA GLU A 28 5.19 24.57 11.38
C GLU A 28 4.51 23.32 11.94
N ASP A 29 5.28 22.44 12.59
CA ASP A 29 4.72 21.25 13.24
C ASP A 29 3.70 21.65 14.31
N ASP A 30 2.48 21.15 14.20
CA ASP A 30 1.45 21.31 15.23
C ASP A 30 0.86 19.93 15.65
N ALA A 31 -0.28 19.93 16.34
CA ALA A 31 -0.93 18.71 16.81
C ALA A 31 -1.53 17.88 15.66
N ASP A 32 -1.96 18.55 14.59
CA ASP A 32 -2.79 17.97 13.53
C ASP A 32 -2.03 17.74 12.23
N GLN A 33 -0.87 18.38 12.05
CA GLN A 33 -0.07 18.27 10.84
C GLN A 33 1.42 18.52 11.13
N ILE A 34 2.28 17.77 10.45
CA ILE A 34 3.73 17.99 10.47
C ILE A 34 4.19 18.59 9.13
N GLN A 35 5.25 19.41 9.20
CA GLN A 35 5.90 19.97 8.03
C GLN A 35 6.52 18.89 7.16
N GLU A 36 6.44 19.02 5.84
CA GLU A 36 7.16 18.17 4.91
C GLU A 36 8.68 18.37 4.96
N LEU A 37 9.42 17.27 4.71
CA LEU A 37 10.84 17.34 4.38
C LEU A 37 11.07 17.09 2.90
N GLY A 38 10.51 16.02 2.36
CA GLY A 38 10.54 15.64 0.96
C GLY A 38 9.29 14.85 0.59
N ALA A 39 8.67 15.19 -0.54
CA ALA A 39 7.46 14.55 -1.03
C ALA A 39 7.36 14.55 -2.56
N GLN A 40 6.52 13.64 -3.06
CA GLN A 40 6.07 13.62 -4.46
C GLN A 40 4.53 13.50 -4.46
N PHE A 41 3.88 14.15 -5.43
CA PHE A 41 2.44 14.00 -5.69
C PHE A 41 2.20 13.97 -7.19
N SER A 42 1.70 12.85 -7.69
CA SER A 42 1.37 12.68 -9.11
C SER A 42 -0.09 12.28 -9.26
N ALA A 43 -0.76 12.83 -10.26
CA ALA A 43 -2.15 12.49 -10.55
C ALA A 43 -2.45 12.59 -12.06
N TYR A 44 -3.41 11.78 -12.44
CA TYR A 44 -3.86 11.60 -13.81
C TYR A 44 -5.39 11.62 -13.87
N ARG A 45 -5.92 11.82 -15.07
CA ARG A 45 -7.34 11.61 -15.37
C ARG A 45 -7.48 10.79 -16.64
N ASN A 46 -8.08 9.60 -16.54
CA ASN A 46 -8.22 8.66 -17.66
C ASN A 46 -6.87 8.41 -18.38
N GLY A 47 -5.78 8.24 -17.63
CA GLY A 47 -4.42 8.04 -18.14
C GLY A 47 -3.71 9.30 -18.63
N VAL A 48 -4.38 10.46 -18.67
CA VAL A 48 -3.76 11.73 -19.06
C VAL A 48 -3.13 12.39 -17.84
N PRO A 49 -1.83 12.78 -17.86
CA PRO A 49 -1.17 13.41 -16.73
C PRO A 49 -1.75 14.79 -16.43
N LEU A 50 -2.06 15.03 -15.16
CA LEU A 50 -2.52 16.33 -14.65
C LEU A 50 -1.43 17.05 -13.88
N ILE A 51 -0.76 16.34 -12.96
CA ILE A 51 0.29 16.88 -12.10
C ILE A 51 1.41 15.85 -11.91
N ASN A 52 2.63 16.36 -11.79
CA ASN A 52 3.80 15.63 -11.32
C ASN A 52 4.63 16.59 -10.45
N PHE A 53 4.42 16.56 -9.15
CA PHE A 53 5.05 17.43 -8.17
C PHE A 53 6.14 16.71 -7.40
N LYS A 54 7.27 17.38 -7.25
CA LYS A 54 8.38 16.98 -6.40
C LYS A 54 8.80 18.18 -5.57
N GLY A 55 9.12 17.95 -4.30
CA GLY A 55 9.58 19.03 -3.44
C GLY A 55 10.42 18.55 -2.27
N GLY A 56 11.30 19.40 -1.80
CA GLY A 56 12.11 19.18 -0.64
C GLY A 56 13.27 18.21 -0.83
N TRP A 57 13.62 17.50 0.24
CA TRP A 57 14.87 16.80 0.39
C TRP A 57 14.64 15.31 0.64
N ALA A 58 15.40 14.48 -0.08
CA ALA A 58 15.38 13.01 0.09
C ALA A 58 16.10 12.56 1.39
N ASP A 59 16.87 13.43 2.03
CA ASP A 59 17.62 13.13 3.24
C ASP A 59 17.44 14.21 4.32
N ARG A 60 17.65 13.80 5.59
CA ARG A 60 17.56 14.72 6.75
C ARG A 60 18.62 15.81 6.70
N ALA A 61 19.79 15.54 6.12
CA ALA A 61 20.88 16.49 6.02
C ALA A 61 20.62 17.59 4.98
N LYS A 62 19.57 17.45 4.16
CA LYS A 62 19.20 18.38 3.10
C LYS A 62 20.30 18.51 2.05
N THR A 63 20.89 17.39 1.64
CA THR A 63 21.97 17.32 0.65
C THR A 63 21.53 16.79 -0.68
N LYS A 64 20.44 16.00 -0.71
CA LYS A 64 19.84 15.42 -1.93
C LYS A 64 18.43 15.94 -2.09
N ALA A 65 18.14 16.62 -3.20
CA ALA A 65 16.76 16.99 -3.56
C ALA A 65 15.93 15.75 -3.90
N VAL A 66 14.61 15.85 -3.75
CA VAL A 66 13.69 14.85 -4.27
C VAL A 66 13.58 15.03 -5.79
N GLU A 67 13.79 13.93 -6.52
CA GLU A 67 13.77 13.87 -7.99
C GLU A 67 12.74 12.82 -8.47
N ASP A 68 12.48 12.73 -9.79
CA ASP A 68 11.60 11.70 -10.37
C ASP A 68 12.10 10.28 -10.04
N SER A 69 13.42 10.11 -10.02
CA SER A 69 14.07 8.84 -9.70
C SER A 69 14.12 8.50 -8.21
N THR A 70 13.70 9.41 -7.33
CA THR A 70 13.70 9.15 -5.88
C THR A 70 12.62 8.14 -5.51
N LEU A 71 13.05 7.03 -4.89
CA LEU A 71 12.15 6.01 -4.37
C LEU A 71 11.77 6.32 -2.92
N MET A 72 10.47 6.33 -2.65
CA MET A 72 9.92 6.44 -1.30
C MET A 72 9.44 5.06 -0.83
N ALA A 73 9.64 4.74 0.44
CA ALA A 73 8.96 3.60 1.05
C ALA A 73 7.48 3.95 1.23
N VAL A 74 6.61 3.31 0.45
CA VAL A 74 5.18 3.63 0.43
C VAL A 74 4.36 2.83 1.44
N TYR A 75 5.03 1.96 2.21
CA TYR A 75 4.39 1.12 3.24
C TYR A 75 3.14 0.42 2.71
N SER A 76 2.03 0.53 3.45
CA SER A 76 0.80 -0.20 3.11
C SER A 76 0.09 0.28 1.85
N SER A 77 0.43 1.44 1.28
CA SER A 77 -0.02 1.81 -0.07
C SER A 77 0.46 0.78 -1.12
N GLY A 78 1.59 0.11 -0.85
CA GLY A 78 2.12 -0.99 -1.67
C GLY A 78 1.30 -2.28 -1.65
N LYS A 79 0.33 -2.44 -0.73
CA LYS A 79 -0.60 -3.57 -0.77
C LYS A 79 -1.43 -3.59 -2.06
N THR A 80 -1.65 -2.43 -2.67
CA THR A 80 -2.31 -2.35 -3.99
C THR A 80 -1.47 -3.00 -5.09
N ALA A 81 -0.15 -2.90 -5.04
CA ALA A 81 0.72 -3.62 -5.98
C ALA A 81 0.68 -5.14 -5.75
N ALA A 82 0.64 -5.58 -4.48
CA ALA A 82 0.48 -6.99 -4.17
C ALA A 82 -0.91 -7.52 -4.60
N ALA A 83 -1.98 -6.73 -4.39
CA ALA A 83 -3.32 -7.05 -4.87
C ALA A 83 -3.38 -7.18 -6.39
N LEU A 84 -2.64 -6.32 -7.09
CA LEU A 84 -2.55 -6.35 -8.56
C LEU A 84 -1.88 -7.63 -9.06
N VAL A 85 -0.85 -8.15 -8.38
CA VAL A 85 -0.23 -9.44 -8.73
C VAL A 85 -1.25 -10.59 -8.58
N ILE A 86 -2.02 -10.60 -7.50
CA ILE A 86 -3.10 -11.60 -7.31
C ILE A 86 -4.16 -11.47 -8.41
N ALA A 87 -4.54 -10.24 -8.76
CA ALA A 87 -5.50 -9.98 -9.84
C ALA A 87 -4.96 -10.44 -11.20
N TRP A 88 -3.68 -10.17 -11.50
CA TRP A 88 -3.04 -10.65 -12.73
C TRP A 88 -3.00 -12.16 -12.80
N LEU A 89 -2.68 -12.87 -11.72
CA LEU A 89 -2.72 -14.32 -11.67
C LEU A 89 -4.14 -14.88 -11.89
N ALA A 90 -5.16 -14.18 -11.38
CA ALA A 90 -6.55 -14.52 -11.63
C ALA A 90 -6.94 -14.31 -13.11
N ASP A 91 -6.44 -13.24 -13.74
CA ASP A 91 -6.65 -12.96 -15.17
C ASP A 91 -5.96 -13.98 -16.08
N GLN A 92 -4.90 -14.64 -15.58
CA GLN A 92 -4.21 -15.75 -16.26
C GLN A 92 -4.81 -17.12 -15.93
N ASP A 93 -6.00 -17.19 -15.32
CA ASP A 93 -6.67 -18.45 -14.90
C ASP A 93 -5.81 -19.33 -13.95
N ARG A 94 -4.86 -18.73 -13.21
CA ARG A 94 -3.97 -19.46 -12.30
C ARG A 94 -4.52 -19.60 -10.90
N LEU A 95 -5.46 -18.74 -10.51
CA LEU A 95 -6.23 -18.80 -9.27
C LEU A 95 -7.60 -18.13 -9.46
N GLY A 96 -8.51 -18.36 -8.50
CA GLY A 96 -9.80 -17.67 -8.43
C GLY A 96 -10.01 -17.04 -7.06
N TYR A 97 -10.70 -15.90 -6.99
CA TYR A 97 -10.97 -15.24 -5.71
C TYR A 97 -11.81 -16.08 -4.74
N GLU A 98 -12.71 -16.90 -5.26
CA GLU A 98 -13.54 -17.82 -4.46
C GLU A 98 -12.88 -19.18 -4.22
N GLN A 99 -11.70 -19.42 -4.78
CA GLN A 99 -10.91 -20.62 -4.54
C GLN A 99 -10.39 -20.65 -3.11
N PHE A 100 -10.42 -21.80 -2.46
CA PHE A 100 -9.83 -21.99 -1.13
C PHE A 100 -8.30 -21.89 -1.21
N VAL A 101 -7.70 -21.12 -0.32
CA VAL A 101 -6.23 -21.00 -0.21
C VAL A 101 -5.59 -22.37 -0.01
N SER A 102 -6.24 -23.27 0.74
CA SER A 102 -5.77 -24.63 1.01
C SER A 102 -5.60 -25.50 -0.24
N THR A 103 -6.24 -25.16 -1.35
CA THR A 103 -6.06 -25.90 -2.63
C THR A 103 -4.74 -25.58 -3.31
N LEU A 104 -4.20 -24.37 -3.06
CA LEU A 104 -2.87 -23.95 -3.51
C LEU A 104 -1.80 -24.25 -2.45
N TRP A 105 -2.15 -24.04 -1.20
CA TRP A 105 -1.30 -24.15 -0.02
C TRP A 105 -1.90 -25.15 0.99
N PRO A 106 -1.68 -26.47 0.82
CA PRO A 106 -2.33 -27.51 1.64
C PRO A 106 -2.10 -27.35 3.14
N ASP A 107 -0.88 -26.95 3.58
CA ASP A 107 -0.54 -26.74 4.97
C ASP A 107 -1.37 -25.62 5.63
N PHE A 108 -1.91 -24.69 4.85
CA PHE A 108 -2.77 -23.62 5.35
C PHE A 108 -4.11 -24.11 5.89
N ALA A 109 -4.55 -25.34 5.55
CA ALA A 109 -5.81 -25.91 6.03
C ALA A 109 -5.86 -26.14 7.54
N GLN A 110 -4.70 -26.10 8.22
CA GLN A 110 -4.59 -26.34 9.66
C GLN A 110 -5.41 -25.33 10.47
N SER A 111 -5.78 -25.71 11.69
CA SER A 111 -6.43 -24.85 12.68
C SER A 111 -7.71 -24.17 12.17
N GLY A 112 -8.53 -24.90 11.39
CA GLY A 112 -9.82 -24.41 10.91
C GLY A 112 -9.77 -23.44 9.71
N LYS A 113 -8.61 -23.32 9.02
CA LYS A 113 -8.41 -22.41 7.89
C LYS A 113 -8.69 -23.02 6.51
N GLY A 114 -9.15 -24.27 6.44
CA GLY A 114 -9.30 -25.03 5.19
C GLY A 114 -10.25 -24.39 4.16
N GLU A 115 -11.22 -23.61 4.60
CA GLU A 115 -12.23 -22.98 3.75
C GLU A 115 -12.03 -21.45 3.56
N ILE A 116 -10.88 -20.92 3.98
CA ILE A 116 -10.54 -19.51 3.71
C ILE A 116 -10.32 -19.35 2.21
N THR A 117 -11.08 -18.45 1.57
CA THR A 117 -10.91 -18.14 0.14
C THR A 117 -9.76 -17.14 -0.07
N VAL A 118 -9.23 -17.08 -1.29
CA VAL A 118 -8.28 -16.05 -1.71
C VAL A 118 -8.85 -14.66 -1.44
N ALA A 119 -10.13 -14.43 -1.77
CA ALA A 119 -10.80 -13.14 -1.49
C ALA A 119 -10.79 -12.79 0.00
N GLN A 120 -11.08 -13.74 0.89
CA GLN A 120 -11.04 -13.52 2.34
C GLN A 120 -9.65 -13.22 2.85
N ALA A 121 -8.62 -13.92 2.36
CA ALA A 121 -7.23 -13.64 2.71
C ALA A 121 -6.83 -12.22 2.25
N MET A 122 -7.18 -11.83 1.03
CA MET A 122 -6.87 -10.52 0.46
C MET A 122 -7.68 -9.37 1.06
N SER A 123 -8.82 -9.63 1.69
CA SER A 123 -9.66 -8.60 2.36
C SER A 123 -9.53 -8.60 3.89
N HIS A 124 -8.44 -9.16 4.41
CA HIS A 124 -8.13 -9.15 5.85
C HIS A 124 -9.13 -9.91 6.74
N GLN A 125 -9.75 -10.94 6.20
CA GLN A 125 -10.76 -11.76 6.90
C GLN A 125 -10.20 -13.11 7.39
N ALA A 126 -8.89 -13.37 7.22
CA ALA A 126 -8.27 -14.64 7.60
C ALA A 126 -8.02 -14.81 9.11
N GLY A 127 -8.13 -13.73 9.91
CA GLY A 127 -7.83 -13.78 11.35
C GLY A 127 -6.34 -13.87 11.68
N LEU A 128 -5.45 -13.43 10.77
CA LEU A 128 -4.00 -13.62 10.88
C LEU A 128 -3.26 -12.27 10.91
N SER A 129 -3.70 -11.33 11.76
CA SER A 129 -3.16 -9.96 11.83
C SER A 129 -1.72 -9.85 12.35
N GLY A 130 -1.17 -10.92 12.93
CA GLY A 130 0.20 -11.01 13.43
C GLY A 130 0.58 -12.47 13.71
N ILE A 131 1.80 -12.72 14.20
CA ILE A 131 2.28 -14.05 14.56
C ILE A 131 2.09 -14.25 16.07
N SER A 132 1.40 -15.33 16.45
CA SER A 132 1.03 -15.63 17.84
C SER A 132 2.11 -16.40 18.62
N ASP A 133 3.21 -16.83 17.98
CA ASP A 133 4.32 -17.50 18.65
C ASP A 133 5.00 -16.52 19.63
N PRO A 134 5.01 -16.82 20.95
CA PRO A 134 5.63 -15.95 21.95
C PRO A 134 7.17 -15.83 21.80
N ASN A 135 7.80 -16.73 21.06
CA ASN A 135 9.23 -16.70 20.76
C ASN A 135 9.55 -15.98 19.47
N TRP A 136 8.54 -15.43 18.77
CA TRP A 136 8.73 -14.71 17.52
C TRP A 136 9.58 -13.47 17.73
N THR A 137 10.56 -13.28 16.85
CA THR A 137 11.45 -12.12 16.89
C THR A 137 11.30 -11.23 15.66
N ALA A 138 11.80 -10.01 15.73
CA ALA A 138 11.81 -9.09 14.60
C ALA A 138 12.68 -9.58 13.42
N ASP A 139 13.62 -10.47 13.67
CA ASP A 139 14.47 -11.07 12.64
C ASP A 139 13.78 -12.22 11.90
N ASP A 140 12.84 -12.88 12.50
CA ASP A 140 12.11 -14.02 11.94
C ASP A 140 11.28 -13.64 10.70
N TRP A 141 10.86 -12.37 10.60
CA TRP A 141 10.18 -11.84 9.42
C TRP A 141 10.99 -11.92 8.12
N TYR A 142 12.30 -12.10 8.21
CA TYR A 142 13.18 -12.25 7.04
C TYR A 142 13.37 -13.70 6.61
N ASP A 143 12.83 -14.65 7.34
CA ASP A 143 12.75 -16.07 6.96
C ASP A 143 11.34 -16.35 6.38
N TRP A 144 11.27 -16.38 5.05
CA TRP A 144 10.02 -16.61 4.32
C TRP A 144 9.34 -17.91 4.74
N ASN A 145 10.12 -19.02 4.73
CA ASN A 145 9.58 -20.35 5.00
C ASN A 145 9.08 -20.46 6.43
N LYS A 146 9.85 -19.92 7.40
CA LYS A 146 9.45 -19.89 8.81
C LYS A 146 8.16 -19.09 9.01
N THR A 147 8.06 -17.92 8.37
CA THR A 147 6.87 -17.07 8.49
C THR A 147 5.64 -17.72 7.88
N CYS A 148 5.76 -18.29 6.67
CA CYS A 148 4.67 -19.00 6.02
C CYS A 148 4.24 -20.22 6.84
N ALA A 149 5.18 -21.01 7.38
CA ALA A 149 4.88 -22.15 8.25
C ALA A 149 4.14 -21.72 9.53
N ALA A 150 4.55 -20.61 10.15
CA ALA A 150 3.88 -20.08 11.33
C ALA A 150 2.43 -19.63 11.02
N LEU A 151 2.21 -18.94 9.89
CA LEU A 151 0.87 -18.54 9.45
C LEU A 151 -0.02 -19.74 9.08
N ALA A 152 0.57 -20.78 8.49
CA ALA A 152 -0.16 -22.02 8.20
C ALA A 152 -0.56 -22.78 9.46
N ALA A 153 0.28 -22.80 10.48
CA ALA A 153 0.04 -23.59 11.70
C ALA A 153 -0.87 -22.88 12.73
N GLN A 154 -0.75 -21.54 12.89
CA GLN A 154 -1.44 -20.82 13.97
C GLN A 154 -2.96 -20.79 13.81
N GLU A 155 -3.67 -20.72 14.96
CA GLU A 155 -5.11 -20.48 14.98
C GLU A 155 -5.44 -19.05 14.57
N PRO A 156 -6.53 -18.83 13.81
CA PRO A 156 -7.06 -17.50 13.56
C PRO A 156 -7.48 -16.79 14.86
N LEU A 157 -7.20 -15.51 14.98
CA LEU A 157 -7.57 -14.67 16.14
C LEU A 157 -9.09 -14.39 16.22
N PHE A 158 -9.80 -14.61 15.15
CA PHE A 158 -11.26 -14.55 15.04
C PHE A 158 -11.71 -15.52 13.93
N VAL A 159 -12.98 -15.88 13.93
CA VAL A 159 -13.55 -16.80 12.93
C VAL A 159 -13.37 -16.22 11.53
N PRO A 160 -12.66 -16.90 10.62
CA PRO A 160 -12.44 -16.42 9.26
C PRO A 160 -13.76 -16.09 8.55
N GLY A 161 -13.79 -14.97 7.83
CA GLY A 161 -14.97 -14.48 7.14
C GLY A 161 -16.03 -13.81 8.01
N SER A 162 -15.96 -13.87 9.36
CA SER A 162 -16.95 -13.25 10.23
C SER A 162 -16.72 -11.74 10.45
N ALA A 163 -15.49 -11.26 10.26
CA ALA A 163 -15.08 -9.88 10.47
C ALA A 163 -13.82 -9.58 9.64
N SER A 164 -13.44 -8.30 9.63
CA SER A 164 -12.15 -7.86 9.11
C SER A 164 -11.23 -7.42 10.24
N GLY A 165 -10.00 -7.90 10.23
CA GLY A 165 -8.92 -7.46 11.13
C GLY A 165 -7.67 -7.19 10.31
N TYR A 166 -7.29 -5.94 10.16
CA TYR A 166 -6.20 -5.54 9.29
C TYR A 166 -4.90 -6.32 9.53
N HIS A 167 -4.27 -6.79 8.49
CA HIS A 167 -3.03 -7.58 8.52
C HIS A 167 -1.84 -6.68 8.10
N PRO A 168 -1.16 -5.99 9.03
CA PRO A 168 -0.15 -4.98 8.66
C PRO A 168 1.03 -5.57 7.88
N VAL A 169 1.63 -6.63 8.40
CA VAL A 169 2.80 -7.31 7.82
C VAL A 169 2.43 -8.64 7.17
N THR A 170 1.65 -9.44 7.87
CA THR A 170 1.27 -10.81 7.46
C THR A 170 0.53 -10.86 6.12
N TYR A 171 -0.18 -9.78 5.74
CA TYR A 171 -0.79 -9.64 4.41
C TYR A 171 0.19 -9.96 3.28
N GLY A 172 1.42 -9.43 3.37
CA GLY A 172 2.44 -9.63 2.35
C GLY A 172 2.89 -11.07 2.20
N PHE A 173 2.92 -11.83 3.30
CA PHE A 173 3.25 -13.26 3.28
C PHE A 173 2.09 -14.10 2.75
N LEU A 174 0.85 -13.76 3.12
CA LEU A 174 -0.34 -14.44 2.58
C LEU A 174 -0.43 -14.22 1.05
N ALA A 175 -0.40 -12.97 0.60
CA ALA A 175 -0.43 -12.63 -0.82
C ALA A 175 0.77 -13.25 -1.57
N GLY A 176 1.96 -13.15 -0.99
CA GLY A 176 3.19 -13.64 -1.60
C GLY A 176 3.23 -15.15 -1.74
N GLU A 177 2.81 -15.90 -0.73
CA GLU A 177 2.79 -17.37 -0.81
C GLU A 177 1.68 -17.88 -1.75
N ILE A 178 0.49 -17.26 -1.71
CA ILE A 178 -0.58 -17.55 -2.67
C ILE A 178 -0.07 -17.27 -4.10
N ALA A 179 0.56 -16.13 -4.35
CA ALA A 179 1.10 -15.79 -5.66
C ALA A 179 2.16 -16.79 -6.13
N ARG A 180 3.13 -17.11 -5.25
CA ARG A 180 4.23 -18.03 -5.55
C ARG A 180 3.74 -19.43 -5.92
N LEU A 181 2.73 -19.94 -5.21
CA LEU A 181 2.16 -21.27 -5.44
C LEU A 181 1.26 -21.30 -6.68
N ALA A 182 0.55 -20.20 -6.97
CA ALA A 182 -0.30 -20.10 -8.16
C ALA A 182 0.50 -19.83 -9.45
N ASP A 183 1.69 -19.25 -9.37
CA ASP A 183 2.47 -18.83 -10.53
C ASP A 183 2.89 -19.99 -11.46
N GLY A 184 3.01 -21.22 -10.95
CA GLY A 184 3.45 -22.39 -11.69
C GLY A 184 4.96 -22.46 -11.96
N HIS A 185 5.68 -21.35 -11.78
CA HIS A 185 7.14 -21.25 -11.88
C HIS A 185 7.78 -20.95 -10.53
N MET A 186 6.99 -20.82 -9.47
CA MET A 186 7.42 -20.53 -8.11
C MET A 186 8.16 -19.19 -7.97
N ARG A 187 7.92 -18.24 -8.88
CA ARG A 187 8.46 -16.88 -8.76
C ARG A 187 7.86 -16.19 -7.55
N THR A 188 8.64 -15.32 -6.93
CA THR A 188 8.18 -14.50 -5.82
C THR A 188 7.19 -13.42 -6.32
N LEU A 189 6.38 -12.88 -5.43
CA LEU A 189 5.44 -11.81 -5.75
C LEU A 189 6.15 -10.59 -6.33
N GLY A 190 7.30 -10.18 -5.76
CA GLY A 190 8.10 -9.07 -6.28
C GLY A 190 8.65 -9.35 -7.67
N THR A 191 9.04 -10.60 -7.96
CA THR A 191 9.48 -10.99 -9.30
C THR A 191 8.34 -10.94 -10.31
N ILE A 192 7.16 -11.46 -9.98
CA ILE A 192 5.97 -11.39 -10.85
C ILE A 192 5.59 -9.93 -11.10
N LEU A 193 5.54 -9.10 -10.04
CA LEU A 193 5.26 -7.66 -10.18
C LEU A 193 6.22 -7.01 -11.18
N ARG A 194 7.51 -7.26 -11.03
CA ARG A 194 8.55 -6.67 -11.88
C ARG A 194 8.42 -7.12 -13.34
N GLU A 195 8.30 -8.42 -13.57
CA GLU A 195 8.40 -9.01 -14.92
C GLU A 195 7.12 -8.86 -15.73
N GLU A 196 5.95 -9.00 -15.10
CA GLU A 196 4.68 -9.06 -15.78
C GLU A 196 3.94 -7.70 -15.79
N ILE A 197 4.21 -6.83 -14.82
CA ILE A 197 3.44 -5.60 -14.63
C ILE A 197 4.33 -4.37 -14.71
N ALA A 198 5.38 -4.28 -13.89
CA ALA A 198 6.15 -3.05 -13.76
C ALA A 198 7.02 -2.77 -14.98
N ALA A 199 7.87 -3.70 -15.41
CA ALA A 199 8.78 -3.50 -16.52
C ALA A 199 8.03 -3.30 -17.86
N PRO A 200 7.00 -4.10 -18.22
CA PRO A 200 6.26 -3.87 -19.46
C PRO A 200 5.57 -2.51 -19.55
N ASN A 201 5.26 -1.90 -18.40
CA ASN A 201 4.57 -0.61 -18.31
C ASN A 201 5.48 0.55 -17.89
N ASN A 202 6.79 0.30 -17.78
CA ASN A 202 7.78 1.28 -17.32
C ASN A 202 7.35 1.94 -16.00
N LEU A 203 7.04 1.09 -14.99
CA LEU A 203 6.69 1.51 -13.65
C LEU A 203 7.85 1.25 -12.69
N ASP A 204 8.25 2.25 -11.95
CA ASP A 204 9.32 2.20 -10.96
C ASP A 204 8.73 1.84 -9.58
N ILE A 205 8.33 0.56 -9.44
CA ILE A 205 7.67 -0.02 -8.26
C ILE A 205 8.37 -1.32 -7.91
N HIS A 206 8.81 -1.45 -6.65
CA HIS A 206 9.63 -2.56 -6.19
C HIS A 206 9.11 -3.14 -4.87
N ILE A 207 9.00 -4.47 -4.82
CA ILE A 207 8.84 -5.27 -3.61
C ILE A 207 10.04 -6.23 -3.59
N GLY A 208 10.94 -6.05 -2.62
CA GLY A 208 12.29 -6.63 -2.70
C GLY A 208 13.17 -5.82 -3.66
N LEU A 209 13.77 -4.73 -3.15
CA LEU A 209 14.55 -3.80 -3.94
C LEU A 209 16.00 -4.30 -4.08
N ASP A 210 16.52 -4.29 -5.30
CA ASP A 210 17.93 -4.60 -5.57
C ASP A 210 18.86 -3.61 -4.87
N GLU A 211 20.01 -4.08 -4.38
CA GLU A 211 20.97 -3.23 -3.66
C GLU A 211 21.47 -2.04 -4.47
N ALA A 212 21.60 -2.21 -5.80
CA ALA A 212 22.01 -1.14 -6.72
C ALA A 212 21.03 0.06 -6.71
N GLU A 213 19.78 -0.18 -6.36
CA GLU A 213 18.73 0.85 -6.29
C GLU A 213 18.62 1.56 -4.93
N HIS A 214 19.35 1.07 -3.91
CA HIS A 214 19.26 1.62 -2.55
C HIS A 214 19.70 3.09 -2.45
N GLU A 215 20.60 3.54 -3.32
CA GLU A 215 21.06 4.94 -3.35
C GLU A 215 19.97 5.93 -3.78
N ARG A 216 18.95 5.45 -4.50
CA ARG A 216 17.78 6.24 -4.92
C ARG A 216 16.75 6.40 -3.81
N CYS A 217 16.82 5.58 -2.75
CA CYS A 217 15.84 5.61 -1.68
C CYS A 217 15.97 6.85 -0.83
N ALA A 218 14.86 7.53 -0.60
CA ALA A 218 14.78 8.58 0.40
C ALA A 218 15.01 8.03 1.82
N GLN A 219 15.60 8.84 2.66
CA GLN A 219 15.74 8.55 4.09
C GLN A 219 14.40 8.76 4.80
N MET A 220 13.75 7.67 5.20
CA MET A 220 12.51 7.74 5.96
C MET A 220 12.75 8.25 7.39
N ILE A 221 11.96 9.22 7.82
CA ILE A 221 12.02 9.82 9.16
C ILE A 221 10.76 9.43 9.91
N LYS A 222 10.94 8.62 10.94
CA LYS A 222 9.83 8.10 11.76
C LYS A 222 9.09 9.22 12.51
N PRO A 223 7.79 9.04 12.78
CA PRO A 223 7.01 10.01 13.54
C PRO A 223 7.52 10.11 14.97
N LYS A 224 7.32 11.28 15.59
CA LYS A 224 7.69 11.52 17.00
C LYS A 224 6.67 10.95 18.00
N ARG A 225 5.45 10.70 17.55
CA ARG A 225 4.33 10.17 18.33
C ARG A 225 3.89 8.84 17.78
N MET A 226 3.31 8.00 18.63
CA MET A 226 2.63 6.79 18.19
C MET A 226 1.27 7.14 17.57
N ALA A 227 0.83 6.30 16.64
CA ALA A 227 -0.53 6.39 16.14
C ALA A 227 -1.55 6.11 17.23
N ASN A 228 -2.73 6.70 17.11
CA ASN A 228 -3.88 6.33 17.90
C ASN A 228 -4.47 5.02 17.35
N LEU A 229 -4.33 3.94 18.11
CA LEU A 229 -4.84 2.62 17.75
C LEU A 229 -6.25 2.33 18.32
N GLY A 230 -6.87 3.34 18.96
CA GLY A 230 -8.16 3.16 19.63
C GLY A 230 -8.09 2.18 20.81
N ASP A 231 -9.21 1.48 21.07
CA ASP A 231 -9.27 0.42 22.08
C ASP A 231 -8.53 -0.82 21.60
N MET A 232 -7.44 -1.16 22.30
CA MET A 232 -6.55 -2.25 21.90
C MET A 232 -7.07 -3.60 22.42
N ASN A 233 -7.57 -4.42 21.50
CA ASN A 233 -7.82 -5.83 21.73
C ASN A 233 -6.55 -6.68 21.44
N ASP A 234 -6.65 -8.00 21.59
CA ASP A 234 -5.49 -8.88 21.42
C ASP A 234 -5.01 -8.93 19.95
N ALA A 235 -5.92 -8.81 18.98
CA ALA A 235 -5.54 -8.73 17.55
C ALA A 235 -4.76 -7.44 17.23
N THR A 236 -5.18 -6.30 17.80
CA THR A 236 -4.46 -5.01 17.66
C THR A 236 -3.10 -5.06 18.35
N LYS A 237 -3.03 -5.63 19.58
CA LYS A 237 -1.76 -5.79 20.30
C LYS A 237 -0.77 -6.66 19.54
N LEU A 238 -1.23 -7.78 18.99
CA LEU A 238 -0.40 -8.69 18.21
C LEU A 238 0.11 -8.02 16.92
N ALA A 239 -0.75 -7.26 16.26
CA ALA A 239 -0.44 -6.57 15.02
C ALA A 239 0.60 -5.43 15.16
N PHE A 240 0.57 -4.68 16.29
CA PHE A 240 1.32 -3.42 16.40
C PHE A 240 2.14 -3.24 17.68
N MET A 241 1.79 -3.88 18.77
CA MET A 241 2.34 -3.50 20.09
C MET A 241 3.42 -4.43 20.61
N GLN A 242 3.64 -5.57 20.02
CA GLN A 242 4.75 -6.43 20.37
C GLN A 242 6.03 -5.94 19.72
N ARG A 243 7.16 -6.16 20.40
CA ARG A 243 8.48 -5.80 19.87
C ARG A 243 8.79 -6.51 18.54
N SER A 244 8.15 -7.65 18.33
CA SER A 244 8.22 -8.51 17.14
C SER A 244 7.07 -8.30 16.15
N SER A 245 6.17 -7.34 16.34
CA SER A 245 5.04 -7.10 15.42
C SER A 245 5.49 -6.64 14.02
N SER A 246 6.73 -6.19 13.87
CA SER A 246 7.28 -5.74 12.59
C SER A 246 8.75 -6.15 12.43
N PRO A 247 9.23 -6.27 11.17
CA PRO A 247 10.63 -6.51 10.87
C PRO A 247 11.55 -5.45 11.49
N GLY A 248 12.67 -5.89 12.06
CA GLY A 248 13.72 -5.04 12.62
C GLY A 248 14.97 -5.00 11.75
N GLY A 249 16.04 -4.36 12.27
CA GLY A 249 17.37 -4.38 11.66
C GLY A 249 17.68 -3.23 10.69
N PRO A 250 18.78 -3.35 9.93
CA PRO A 250 19.26 -2.31 9.01
C PRO A 250 18.30 -2.05 7.85
N ALA A 251 18.22 -0.79 7.40
CA ALA A 251 17.38 -0.39 6.28
C ALA A 251 17.67 -1.16 4.98
N ALA A 252 18.96 -1.46 4.71
CA ALA A 252 19.34 -2.23 3.52
C ALA A 252 18.69 -3.62 3.50
N ARG A 253 18.77 -4.37 4.62
CA ARG A 253 18.13 -5.69 4.73
C ARG A 253 16.61 -5.59 4.52
N TRP A 254 15.98 -4.56 5.12
CA TRP A 254 14.54 -4.34 4.98
C TRP A 254 14.15 -4.02 3.53
N ARG A 255 14.94 -3.22 2.81
CA ARG A 255 14.70 -2.88 1.41
C ARG A 255 14.76 -4.09 0.49
N SER A 256 15.79 -4.96 0.69
CA SER A 256 15.99 -6.13 -0.17
C SER A 256 15.04 -7.29 0.12
N ALA A 257 14.40 -7.32 1.28
CA ALA A 257 13.44 -8.37 1.61
C ALA A 257 12.11 -8.16 0.86
N GLU A 258 11.40 -9.25 0.55
CA GLU A 258 10.05 -9.18 0.01
C GLU A 258 9.00 -9.18 1.14
N LEU A 259 8.63 -8.00 1.60
CA LEU A 259 7.63 -7.78 2.65
C LEU A 259 6.45 -7.00 2.07
N ALA A 260 5.75 -7.60 1.11
CA ALA A 260 4.74 -6.95 0.26
C ALA A 260 3.63 -6.19 1.01
N GLY A 261 3.46 -6.47 2.30
CA GLY A 261 2.55 -5.71 3.18
C GLY A 261 3.10 -4.36 3.66
N SER A 262 4.42 -4.12 3.59
CA SER A 262 5.04 -3.00 4.32
C SER A 262 6.23 -2.32 3.66
N ASN A 263 6.95 -2.95 2.71
CA ASN A 263 8.22 -2.38 2.21
C ASN A 263 8.27 -2.12 0.71
N CYS A 264 7.15 -1.93 0.06
CA CYS A 264 7.13 -1.46 -1.30
C CYS A 264 7.84 -0.10 -1.40
N HIS A 265 8.73 0.04 -2.39
CA HIS A 265 9.43 1.27 -2.74
C HIS A 265 9.01 1.70 -4.13
N ALA A 266 8.62 2.96 -4.29
CA ALA A 266 8.13 3.47 -5.57
C ALA A 266 8.27 4.98 -5.69
N SER A 267 8.18 5.50 -6.93
CA SER A 267 7.88 6.89 -7.20
C SER A 267 6.36 7.15 -7.15
N ALA A 268 5.95 8.40 -6.88
CA ALA A 268 4.53 8.76 -6.92
C ALA A 268 3.94 8.61 -8.32
N ASP A 269 4.70 8.94 -9.34
CA ASP A 269 4.29 8.82 -10.73
C ASP A 269 3.92 7.37 -11.10
N SER A 270 4.81 6.44 -10.79
CA SER A 270 4.58 5.04 -11.11
C SER A 270 3.40 4.44 -10.35
N MET A 271 3.25 4.77 -9.06
CA MET A 271 2.08 4.36 -8.28
C MET A 271 0.79 4.99 -8.81
N ALA A 272 0.82 6.28 -9.18
CA ALA A 272 -0.35 6.96 -9.76
C ALA A 272 -0.78 6.29 -11.07
N ARG A 273 0.15 5.98 -11.97
CA ARG A 273 -0.12 5.28 -13.23
C ARG A 273 -0.65 3.86 -13.00
N MET A 274 -0.09 3.14 -12.05
CA MET A 274 -0.57 1.80 -11.67
C MET A 274 -2.04 1.84 -11.20
N MET A 275 -2.47 2.89 -10.51
CA MET A 275 -3.84 3.00 -10.01
C MET A 275 -4.90 3.08 -11.10
N GLN A 276 -4.56 3.45 -12.34
CA GLN A 276 -5.48 3.37 -13.48
C GLN A 276 -6.02 1.94 -13.69
N ILE A 277 -5.20 0.92 -13.41
CA ILE A 277 -5.58 -0.49 -13.61
C ILE A 277 -6.85 -0.84 -12.81
N PHE A 278 -7.04 -0.24 -11.63
CA PHE A 278 -8.25 -0.46 -10.83
C PHE A 278 -9.49 0.28 -11.34
N ILE A 279 -9.35 1.12 -12.37
CA ILE A 279 -10.48 1.82 -13.02
C ILE A 279 -10.90 1.06 -14.30
N ASP A 280 -9.94 0.80 -15.19
CA ASP A 280 -10.20 0.32 -16.55
C ASP A 280 -9.30 -0.86 -17.01
N GLY A 281 -8.49 -1.40 -16.13
CA GLY A 281 -7.59 -2.52 -16.40
C GLY A 281 -6.31 -2.14 -17.15
N LYS A 282 -5.99 -0.85 -17.31
CA LYS A 282 -4.90 -0.39 -18.16
C LYS A 282 -3.84 0.41 -17.41
N VAL A 283 -2.66 0.49 -18.01
CA VAL A 283 -1.67 1.54 -17.79
C VAL A 283 -1.49 2.26 -19.11
N SER A 284 -1.92 3.52 -19.20
CA SER A 284 -2.06 4.23 -20.47
C SER A 284 -2.93 3.41 -21.44
N ASP A 285 -2.38 2.95 -22.57
CA ASP A 285 -3.12 2.12 -23.55
C ASP A 285 -2.87 0.62 -23.39
N ASN A 286 -1.92 0.19 -22.51
CA ASN A 286 -1.59 -1.21 -22.30
C ASN A 286 -2.62 -1.88 -21.39
N VAL A 287 -3.29 -2.93 -21.87
CA VAL A 287 -4.19 -3.76 -21.08
C VAL A 287 -3.36 -4.65 -20.17
N VAL A 288 -3.62 -4.56 -18.87
CA VAL A 288 -2.99 -5.38 -17.81
C VAL A 288 -3.99 -6.39 -17.24
N LEU A 289 -5.25 -5.99 -17.07
CA LEU A 289 -6.34 -6.82 -16.56
C LEU A 289 -7.56 -6.72 -17.46
N SER A 290 -8.30 -7.82 -17.57
CA SER A 290 -9.64 -7.83 -18.14
C SER A 290 -10.66 -7.08 -17.27
N GLU A 291 -11.74 -6.62 -17.88
CA GLU A 291 -12.80 -5.88 -17.17
C GLU A 291 -13.44 -6.72 -16.04
N ASP A 292 -13.58 -8.03 -16.24
CA ASP A 292 -14.17 -8.92 -15.24
C ASP A 292 -13.25 -9.08 -14.02
N ILE A 293 -11.95 -9.11 -14.21
CA ILE A 293 -10.99 -9.15 -13.10
C ILE A 293 -10.92 -7.78 -12.39
N VAL A 294 -10.99 -6.66 -13.11
CA VAL A 294 -11.11 -5.34 -12.47
C VAL A 294 -12.34 -5.30 -11.55
N LYS A 295 -13.50 -5.75 -12.02
CA LYS A 295 -14.70 -5.87 -11.19
C LYS A 295 -14.49 -6.80 -9.99
N ALA A 296 -13.83 -7.94 -10.17
CA ALA A 296 -13.61 -8.91 -9.11
C ALA A 296 -12.66 -8.40 -8.01
N VAL A 297 -11.55 -7.73 -8.38
CA VAL A 297 -10.57 -7.19 -7.41
C VAL A 297 -11.11 -5.99 -6.65
N THR A 298 -11.99 -5.19 -7.27
CA THR A 298 -12.56 -3.97 -6.69
C THR A 298 -13.89 -4.16 -5.98
N ALA A 299 -14.53 -5.33 -6.13
CA ALA A 299 -15.79 -5.64 -5.46
C ALA A 299 -15.63 -5.61 -3.93
N PRO A 300 -16.51 -4.90 -3.19
CA PRO A 300 -16.50 -4.93 -1.73
C PRO A 300 -16.65 -6.36 -1.20
N ARG A 301 -15.78 -6.76 -0.28
CA ARG A 301 -15.78 -8.10 0.34
C ARG A 301 -16.24 -8.07 1.79
N VAL A 302 -15.95 -6.97 2.48
CA VAL A 302 -16.34 -6.76 3.87
C VAL A 302 -16.51 -5.27 4.14
N SER A 303 -17.51 -4.91 4.96
CA SER A 303 -17.76 -3.53 5.40
C SER A 303 -18.10 -3.51 6.88
N GLY A 304 -17.65 -2.49 7.60
CA GLY A 304 -17.93 -2.25 9.00
C GLY A 304 -16.68 -2.11 9.87
N PRO A 305 -16.84 -2.28 11.21
CA PRO A 305 -15.75 -2.13 12.16
C PRO A 305 -14.58 -3.07 11.86
N ASN A 306 -13.37 -2.52 11.90
CA ASN A 306 -12.15 -3.32 11.77
C ASN A 306 -11.62 -3.71 13.15
N LEU A 307 -11.29 -4.99 13.35
CA LEU A 307 -10.83 -5.51 14.66
C LEU A 307 -9.40 -5.08 15.02
N VAL A 308 -8.65 -4.46 14.12
CA VAL A 308 -7.23 -4.10 14.32
C VAL A 308 -7.02 -2.60 14.21
N LEU A 309 -7.68 -1.94 13.27
CA LEU A 309 -7.65 -0.48 13.09
C LEU A 309 -8.90 0.16 13.69
N PRO A 310 -8.80 1.37 14.26
CA PRO A 310 -9.94 2.06 14.90
C PRO A 310 -10.85 2.77 13.87
N PHE A 311 -11.20 2.07 12.80
CA PHE A 311 -12.00 2.61 11.69
C PHE A 311 -13.03 1.60 11.23
N ASP A 312 -14.17 2.10 10.75
CA ASP A 312 -15.03 1.33 9.88
C ASP A 312 -14.43 1.35 8.46
N LEU A 313 -14.25 0.18 7.87
CA LEU A 313 -13.62 0.05 6.56
C LEU A 313 -14.50 -0.75 5.61
N THR A 314 -14.51 -0.36 4.35
CA THR A 314 -15.00 -1.20 3.26
C THR A 314 -13.80 -1.68 2.45
N ILE A 315 -13.54 -2.97 2.47
CA ILE A 315 -12.34 -3.58 1.89
C ILE A 315 -12.74 -4.53 0.77
N ALA A 316 -12.10 -4.36 -0.38
CA ALA A 316 -12.11 -5.27 -1.51
C ALA A 316 -10.90 -6.24 -1.44
N ALA A 317 -10.48 -6.84 -2.53
CA ALA A 317 -9.36 -7.78 -2.51
C ALA A 317 -8.01 -7.06 -2.50
N GLY A 318 -7.66 -6.42 -1.37
CA GLY A 318 -6.38 -5.72 -1.15
C GLY A 318 -6.39 -4.22 -1.47
N ILE A 319 -7.56 -3.66 -1.70
CA ILE A 319 -7.79 -2.21 -1.85
C ILE A 319 -9.00 -1.80 -1.03
N MET A 320 -9.06 -0.57 -0.57
CA MET A 320 -10.15 -0.04 0.25
C MET A 320 -11.05 0.88 -0.57
N HIS A 321 -12.33 0.90 -0.25
CA HIS A 321 -13.26 1.94 -0.71
C HIS A 321 -13.18 3.17 0.20
N ASN A 322 -13.45 4.34 -0.36
CA ASN A 322 -13.37 5.62 0.32
C ASN A 322 -14.41 5.79 1.45
N ALA A 323 -15.62 5.29 1.22
CA ALA A 323 -16.65 5.30 2.27
C ALA A 323 -16.36 4.26 3.37
N PRO A 324 -16.63 4.57 4.66
CA PRO A 324 -17.27 5.79 5.13
C PRO A 324 -16.32 6.96 5.44
N ASN A 325 -15.01 6.77 5.33
CA ASN A 325 -14.03 7.73 5.88
C ASN A 325 -13.77 8.95 4.99
N MET A 326 -13.94 8.82 3.68
CA MET A 326 -13.81 9.91 2.68
C MET A 326 -12.42 10.57 2.62
N TYR A 327 -11.36 9.78 2.77
CA TYR A 327 -9.96 10.28 2.71
C TYR A 327 -9.40 10.41 1.29
N TYR A 328 -10.04 9.78 0.30
CA TYR A 328 -9.57 9.73 -1.08
C TYR A 328 -10.41 10.60 -2.03
N GLY A 329 -10.87 11.74 -1.54
CA GLY A 329 -11.72 12.69 -2.28
C GLY A 329 -13.22 12.54 -1.97
N PRO A 330 -14.09 13.27 -2.68
CA PRO A 330 -15.50 13.39 -2.36
C PRO A 330 -16.37 12.21 -2.84
N THR A 331 -15.84 11.32 -3.68
CA THR A 331 -16.60 10.21 -4.27
C THR A 331 -16.55 8.98 -3.35
N PRO A 332 -17.70 8.44 -2.87
CA PRO A 332 -17.71 7.29 -1.94
C PRO A 332 -17.08 6.03 -2.52
N ASN A 333 -17.18 5.82 -3.83
CA ASN A 333 -16.66 4.64 -4.53
C ASN A 333 -15.21 4.77 -4.98
N THR A 334 -14.54 5.88 -4.69
CA THR A 334 -13.09 5.99 -4.92
C THR A 334 -12.39 4.85 -4.19
N LEU A 335 -11.50 4.18 -4.90
CA LEU A 335 -10.64 3.15 -4.36
C LEU A 335 -9.35 3.77 -3.86
N GLY A 336 -8.75 3.20 -2.81
CA GLY A 336 -7.49 3.73 -2.30
C GLY A 336 -6.84 2.85 -1.26
N HIS A 337 -5.66 3.24 -0.86
CA HIS A 337 -4.97 2.67 0.29
C HIS A 337 -4.00 3.70 0.87
N SER A 338 -3.92 3.77 2.19
CA SER A 338 -2.94 4.59 2.90
C SER A 338 -1.80 3.75 3.43
N GLY A 339 -0.60 4.32 3.44
CA GLY A 339 0.56 3.73 4.07
C GLY A 339 0.93 4.43 5.38
N TRP A 340 1.58 3.69 6.27
CA TRP A 340 2.07 4.20 7.54
C TRP A 340 2.87 5.49 7.36
N GLY A 341 2.44 6.53 8.04
CA GLY A 341 3.13 7.82 8.05
C GLY A 341 2.73 8.78 6.95
N GLY A 342 1.75 8.44 6.06
CA GLY A 342 1.13 9.44 5.20
C GLY A 342 1.05 9.13 3.71
N SER A 343 1.74 8.13 3.18
CA SER A 343 1.58 7.79 1.76
C SER A 343 0.14 7.40 1.44
N CYS A 344 -0.30 7.69 0.23
CA CYS A 344 -1.67 7.45 -0.19
C CYS A 344 -1.73 7.21 -1.70
N VAL A 345 -2.54 6.23 -2.12
CA VAL A 345 -2.94 6.01 -3.51
C VAL A 345 -4.44 6.08 -3.62
N PHE A 346 -4.94 6.55 -4.75
CA PHE A 346 -6.38 6.62 -5.02
C PHE A 346 -6.69 6.41 -6.51
N ALA A 347 -7.89 5.89 -6.78
CA ALA A 347 -8.44 5.71 -8.12
C ALA A 347 -9.97 5.89 -8.06
N ASP A 348 -10.49 6.89 -8.75
CA ASP A 348 -11.91 7.19 -8.78
C ASP A 348 -12.54 6.74 -10.11
N PRO A 349 -13.31 5.65 -10.13
CA PRO A 349 -13.92 5.14 -11.36
C PRO A 349 -15.03 6.05 -11.91
N VAL A 350 -15.52 7.04 -11.13
CA VAL A 350 -16.58 7.96 -11.56
C VAL A 350 -16.00 9.13 -12.35
N THR A 351 -14.91 9.72 -11.85
CA THR A 351 -14.30 10.91 -12.44
C THR A 351 -13.11 10.60 -13.35
N GLY A 352 -12.59 9.37 -13.27
CA GLY A 352 -11.36 8.95 -13.92
C GLY A 352 -10.08 9.51 -13.28
N LEU A 353 -10.19 10.21 -12.12
CA LEU A 353 -9.02 10.70 -11.39
C LEU A 353 -8.32 9.56 -10.66
N HIS A 354 -7.00 9.50 -10.79
CA HIS A 354 -6.17 8.57 -10.04
C HIS A 354 -4.82 9.19 -9.70
N GLY A 355 -4.23 8.80 -8.57
CA GLY A 355 -3.00 9.46 -8.15
C GLY A 355 -2.34 8.80 -6.94
N CYS A 356 -1.18 9.36 -6.60
CA CYS A 356 -0.36 8.93 -5.47
C CYS A 356 0.34 10.11 -4.83
N TYR A 357 0.33 10.13 -3.50
CA TYR A 357 1.15 10.99 -2.67
C TYR A 357 2.11 10.15 -1.84
N VAL A 358 3.38 10.51 -1.84
CA VAL A 358 4.42 9.88 -1.04
C VAL A 358 5.32 10.92 -0.39
N MET A 359 5.89 10.58 0.77
CA MET A 359 6.74 11.46 1.56
C MET A 359 7.80 10.67 2.33
N ASN A 360 8.84 11.35 2.79
CA ASN A 360 9.86 10.72 3.63
C ASN A 360 9.82 11.15 5.11
N ARG A 361 9.06 12.17 5.46
CA ARG A 361 8.79 12.52 6.86
C ARG A 361 7.42 12.00 7.27
N GLN A 362 7.43 10.92 8.06
CA GLN A 362 6.22 10.21 8.46
C GLN A 362 5.48 10.97 9.57
N ASP A 363 4.16 11.09 9.41
CA ASP A 363 3.23 11.44 10.48
C ASP A 363 2.79 10.19 11.26
N ASN A 364 2.02 10.36 12.32
CA ASN A 364 1.44 9.27 13.10
C ASN A 364 0.05 8.82 12.60
N SER A 365 -0.36 9.25 11.41
CA SER A 365 -1.61 8.86 10.79
C SER A 365 -1.55 7.40 10.31
N LEU A 366 -2.57 6.61 10.68
CA LEU A 366 -2.76 5.25 10.16
C LEU A 366 -3.34 5.26 8.75
N ILE A 367 -4.37 6.08 8.55
CA ILE A 367 -5.00 6.43 7.27
C ILE A 367 -5.38 7.91 7.31
N GLY A 368 -5.54 8.54 6.14
CA GLY A 368 -6.05 9.90 6.05
C GLY A 368 -5.09 10.97 6.54
N ASP A 369 -3.81 10.91 6.19
CA ASP A 369 -2.84 11.96 6.48
C ASP A 369 -3.35 13.32 5.98
N PRO A 370 -3.41 14.36 6.84
CA PRO A 370 -3.96 15.67 6.47
C PRO A 370 -3.28 16.31 5.26
N ARG A 371 -1.98 16.05 5.04
CA ARG A 371 -1.24 16.57 3.87
C ARG A 371 -1.76 15.97 2.57
N ALA A 372 -1.96 14.64 2.55
CA ALA A 372 -2.51 13.93 1.42
C ALA A 372 -3.98 14.31 1.16
N VAL A 373 -4.82 14.35 2.21
CA VAL A 373 -6.25 14.69 2.10
C VAL A 373 -6.45 16.09 1.54
N LYS A 374 -5.68 17.08 2.00
CA LYS A 374 -5.74 18.47 1.47
C LYS A 374 -5.38 18.52 -0.02
N LEU A 375 -4.33 17.79 -0.43
CA LEU A 375 -3.90 17.74 -1.83
C LEU A 375 -4.94 17.09 -2.73
N ILE A 376 -5.51 15.96 -2.31
CA ILE A 376 -6.55 15.26 -3.06
C ILE A 376 -7.78 16.15 -3.20
N ASN A 377 -8.24 16.79 -2.11
CA ASN A 377 -9.40 17.68 -2.16
C ASN A 377 -9.14 18.91 -3.06
N ALA A 378 -7.94 19.49 -3.03
CA ALA A 378 -7.56 20.59 -3.92
C ALA A 378 -7.56 20.14 -5.40
N LEU A 379 -7.07 18.91 -5.68
CA LEU A 379 -7.09 18.34 -7.02
C LEU A 379 -8.54 18.18 -7.52
N TYR A 380 -9.43 17.58 -6.73
CA TYR A 380 -10.83 17.43 -7.12
C TYR A 380 -11.51 18.76 -7.36
N ALA A 381 -11.26 19.76 -6.51
CA ALA A 381 -11.85 21.09 -6.66
C ALA A 381 -11.36 21.86 -7.91
N ALA A 382 -10.14 21.58 -8.36
CA ALA A 382 -9.55 22.29 -9.51
C ALA A 382 -9.72 21.53 -10.83
N ALA A 383 -9.84 20.19 -10.81
CA ALA A 383 -9.90 19.35 -12.02
C ALA A 383 -11.34 19.03 -12.47
N LEU A 384 -12.34 19.27 -11.65
CA LEU A 384 -13.77 18.98 -11.94
C LEU A 384 -14.60 20.25 -11.97
#